data_4a80095a07717fcde78ee13a1406fe64
#
_entry.id   4a80095a07717fcde78ee13a1406fe64
#
_cell.length_a   1.000
_cell.length_b   1.000
_cell.length_c   1.000
_cell.angle_alpha   90.00
_cell.angle_beta   90.00
_cell.angle_gamma   90.00
#
_symmetry.space_group_name_H-M   'P 1'
#
loop_
_entity.id
_entity.type
_entity.pdbx_description
1 polymer ?
#
loop_
_entity_poly.entity_id
_entity_poly.type
_entity_poly.pdbx_seq_one_letter_code
_entity_poly.pdbx_strand_id
1 'polypeptide(L)'
;MPDSVDFGICPVKSKNVKTVITQNVGTAIAKFTLSCTNSMFSASPVEGIVEVGQTIMVELTFTPQHSQQCDGELVIAYEDGHEVFVSLSGVSENVDVFLSTPAVELDAAYISLCSQKTIKVQNKSEIPVRFSWKQFVNTAEEEAERARLHGDLN
;
A
#
# COMPACT_ATOMS: atom_id res chain seq x y z
N MET A 1 -9.04 -17.13 -13.86
CA MET A 1 -8.13 -16.09 -13.39
C MET A 1 -8.27 -14.88 -14.32
N PRO A 2 -8.26 -13.63 -13.82
CA PRO A 2 -8.34 -12.46 -14.69
C PRO A 2 -7.08 -12.31 -15.54
N ASP A 3 -7.20 -11.65 -16.69
CA ASP A 3 -6.08 -11.38 -17.60
C ASP A 3 -5.20 -10.22 -17.12
N SER A 4 -5.75 -9.38 -16.25
CA SER A 4 -5.05 -8.22 -15.69
C SER A 4 -5.56 -7.85 -14.30
N VAL A 5 -4.68 -7.28 -13.50
CA VAL A 5 -5.00 -6.74 -12.16
C VAL A 5 -4.42 -5.34 -12.05
N ASP A 6 -5.30 -4.37 -11.81
CA ASP A 6 -4.92 -2.98 -11.60
C ASP A 6 -5.10 -2.60 -10.12
N PHE A 7 -4.03 -2.14 -9.48
CA PHE A 7 -4.06 -1.67 -8.10
C PHE A 7 -4.54 -0.22 -7.95
N GLY A 8 -4.68 0.50 -9.08
CA GLY A 8 -5.06 1.90 -9.07
C GLY A 8 -3.97 2.81 -8.51
N ILE A 9 -4.37 3.93 -7.92
CA ILE A 9 -3.45 4.89 -7.31
C ILE A 9 -3.26 4.54 -5.83
N CYS A 10 -2.02 4.31 -5.43
CA CYS A 10 -1.64 3.88 -4.08
C CYS A 10 -0.58 4.82 -3.48
N PRO A 11 -0.59 5.03 -2.15
CA PRO A 11 0.48 5.78 -1.51
C PRO A 11 1.84 5.09 -1.65
N VAL A 12 2.90 5.86 -1.83
CA VAL A 12 4.28 5.36 -1.80
C VAL A 12 4.55 4.68 -0.46
N LYS A 13 5.27 3.56 -0.47
CA LYS A 13 5.58 2.71 0.70
C LYS A 13 4.37 2.08 1.38
N SER A 14 3.19 2.11 0.76
CA SER A 14 2.03 1.39 1.27
C SER A 14 2.01 -0.06 0.80
N LYS A 15 1.37 -0.92 1.59
CA LYS A 15 1.10 -2.31 1.23
C LYS A 15 -0.34 -2.42 0.73
N ASN A 16 -0.52 -2.79 -0.52
CA ASN A 16 -1.82 -2.93 -1.16
C ASN A 16 -2.01 -4.38 -1.59
N VAL A 17 -3.10 -5.00 -1.16
CA VAL A 17 -3.36 -6.42 -1.39
C VAL A 17 -4.63 -6.58 -2.21
N LYS A 18 -4.55 -7.42 -3.23
CA LYS A 18 -5.71 -7.91 -3.98
C LYS A 18 -5.69 -9.42 -4.04
N THR A 19 -6.86 -10.02 -3.93
CA THR A 19 -7.01 -11.47 -4.01
C THR A 19 -7.61 -11.84 -5.34
N VAL A 20 -6.97 -12.79 -6.03
CA VAL A 20 -7.53 -13.42 -7.23
C VAL A 20 -7.82 -14.88 -6.96
N ILE A 21 -8.89 -15.36 -7.55
CA ILE A 21 -9.35 -16.74 -7.39
C ILE A 21 -9.05 -17.50 -8.68
N THR A 22 -8.45 -18.66 -8.56
CA THR A 22 -8.24 -19.57 -9.68
C THR A 22 -8.77 -20.96 -9.35
N GLN A 23 -9.31 -21.62 -10.36
CA GLN A 23 -9.87 -22.97 -10.23
C GLN A 23 -9.22 -23.89 -11.26
N ASN A 24 -8.90 -25.08 -10.84
CA ASN A 24 -8.48 -26.14 -11.78
C ASN A 24 -9.72 -26.73 -12.46
N VAL A 25 -9.97 -26.33 -13.68
CA VAL A 25 -11.08 -26.84 -14.52
C VAL A 25 -10.62 -27.98 -15.45
N GLY A 26 -9.35 -28.38 -15.37
CA GLY A 26 -8.79 -29.47 -16.13
C GLY A 26 -9.15 -30.85 -15.58
N THR A 27 -8.55 -31.88 -16.15
CA THR A 27 -8.78 -33.27 -15.79
C THR A 27 -7.62 -33.92 -15.01
N ALA A 28 -6.57 -33.11 -14.71
CA ALA A 28 -5.40 -33.55 -13.98
C ALA A 28 -5.02 -32.57 -12.87
N ILE A 29 -4.28 -33.03 -11.90
CA ILE A 29 -3.71 -32.20 -10.82
C ILE A 29 -2.74 -31.18 -11.45
N ALA A 30 -2.88 -29.91 -11.07
CA ALA A 30 -2.02 -28.82 -11.51
C ALA A 30 -1.03 -28.44 -10.41
N LYS A 31 0.24 -28.58 -10.67
CA LYS A 31 1.31 -28.05 -9.82
C LYS A 31 1.85 -26.78 -10.46
N PHE A 32 1.95 -25.72 -9.70
CA PHE A 32 2.29 -24.40 -10.21
C PHE A 32 3.33 -23.70 -9.34
N THR A 33 4.03 -22.76 -9.96
CA THR A 33 4.94 -21.81 -9.30
C THR A 33 4.57 -20.40 -9.77
N LEU A 34 4.49 -19.47 -8.83
CA LEU A 34 4.19 -18.05 -9.11
C LEU A 34 5.43 -17.19 -8.99
N SER A 35 5.62 -16.28 -9.93
CA SER A 35 6.66 -15.27 -9.89
C SER A 35 6.15 -13.95 -10.48
N CYS A 36 6.74 -12.85 -10.04
CA CYS A 36 6.43 -11.53 -10.58
C CYS A 36 7.67 -10.95 -11.26
N THR A 37 7.48 -10.34 -12.43
CA THR A 37 8.58 -9.74 -13.22
C THR A 37 9.10 -8.44 -12.62
N ASN A 38 8.26 -7.76 -11.82
CA ASN A 38 8.62 -6.51 -11.16
C ASN A 38 8.61 -6.72 -9.65
N SER A 39 9.70 -6.35 -8.97
CA SER A 39 9.88 -6.52 -7.52
C SER A 39 8.91 -5.75 -6.64
N MET A 40 8.21 -4.75 -7.19
CA MET A 40 7.16 -4.01 -6.50
C MET A 40 5.89 -4.85 -6.28
N PHE A 41 5.74 -5.91 -7.06
CA PHE A 41 4.64 -6.87 -6.94
C PHE A 41 5.14 -8.18 -6.37
N SER A 42 4.30 -8.83 -5.57
CA SER A 42 4.55 -10.18 -5.07
C SER A 42 3.26 -10.99 -5.03
N ALA A 43 3.39 -12.29 -5.05
CA ALA A 43 2.28 -13.22 -5.01
C ALA A 43 2.47 -14.28 -3.93
N SER A 44 1.37 -14.68 -3.29
CA SER A 44 1.36 -15.76 -2.30
C SER A 44 0.14 -16.66 -2.51
N PRO A 45 0.29 -17.99 -2.48
CA PRO A 45 1.51 -18.75 -2.24
C PRO A 45 2.47 -18.71 -3.44
N VAL A 46 3.76 -18.91 -3.21
CA VAL A 46 4.77 -18.93 -4.30
C VAL A 46 4.66 -20.17 -5.16
N GLU A 47 4.27 -21.27 -4.55
CA GLU A 47 4.06 -22.57 -5.23
C GLU A 47 2.90 -23.33 -4.59
N GLY A 48 2.32 -24.25 -5.31
CA GLY A 48 1.24 -25.07 -4.78
C GLY A 48 0.77 -26.15 -5.74
N ILE A 49 -0.17 -26.93 -5.25
CA ILE A 49 -0.83 -28.00 -6.00
C ILE A 49 -2.33 -27.73 -5.95
N VAL A 50 -2.99 -27.81 -7.08
CA VAL A 50 -4.45 -27.62 -7.20
C VAL A 50 -5.05 -28.91 -7.77
N GLU A 51 -5.85 -29.59 -6.96
CA GLU A 51 -6.56 -30.79 -7.42
C GLU A 51 -7.67 -30.42 -8.42
N VAL A 52 -8.14 -31.43 -9.15
CA VAL A 52 -9.22 -31.24 -10.12
C VAL A 52 -10.46 -30.70 -9.44
N GLY A 53 -10.99 -29.58 -9.95
CA GLY A 53 -12.15 -28.90 -9.41
C GLY A 53 -11.88 -28.01 -8.20
N GLN A 54 -10.67 -28.07 -7.63
CA GLN A 54 -10.29 -27.25 -6.49
C GLN A 54 -10.11 -25.78 -6.90
N THR A 55 -10.49 -24.90 -5.97
CA THR A 55 -10.30 -23.45 -6.08
C THR A 55 -9.25 -23.00 -5.07
N ILE A 56 -8.33 -22.15 -5.51
CA ILE A 56 -7.34 -21.51 -4.62
C ILE A 56 -7.44 -19.98 -4.72
N MET A 57 -7.07 -19.33 -3.64
CA MET A 57 -6.92 -17.88 -3.59
C MET A 57 -5.43 -17.53 -3.68
N VAL A 58 -5.13 -16.57 -4.55
CA VAL A 58 -3.79 -15.99 -4.69
C VAL A 58 -3.85 -14.55 -4.22
N GLU A 59 -3.07 -14.21 -3.22
CA GLU A 59 -2.89 -12.84 -2.79
C GLU A 59 -1.80 -12.19 -3.62
N LEU A 60 -2.15 -11.07 -4.26
CA LEU A 60 -1.21 -10.21 -4.96
C LEU A 60 -0.97 -8.97 -4.12
N THR A 61 0.28 -8.63 -3.88
CA THR A 61 0.68 -7.47 -3.09
C THR A 61 1.47 -6.50 -3.95
N PHE A 62 1.09 -5.23 -3.89
CA PHE A 62 1.80 -4.11 -4.51
C PHE A 62 2.38 -3.20 -3.45
N THR A 63 3.70 -3.05 -3.43
CA THR A 63 4.45 -2.23 -2.46
C THR A 63 5.39 -1.27 -3.19
N PRO A 64 4.85 -0.14 -3.71
CA PRO A 64 5.65 0.82 -4.45
C PRO A 64 6.65 1.54 -3.54
N GLN A 65 7.88 1.74 -4.01
CA GLN A 65 8.94 2.41 -3.26
C GLN A 65 9.10 3.88 -3.66
N HIS A 66 8.68 4.23 -4.86
CA HIS A 66 8.81 5.58 -5.42
C HIS A 66 7.51 5.99 -6.11
N SER A 67 7.29 7.29 -6.26
CA SER A 67 6.17 7.84 -7.01
C SER A 67 6.39 7.61 -8.51
N GLN A 68 5.69 6.65 -9.07
CA GLN A 68 5.79 6.27 -10.48
C GLN A 68 4.65 5.34 -10.90
N GLN A 69 4.48 5.19 -12.20
CA GLN A 69 3.70 4.10 -12.74
C GLN A 69 4.52 2.81 -12.69
N CYS A 70 3.89 1.74 -12.21
CA CYS A 70 4.50 0.43 -12.09
C CYS A 70 3.70 -0.57 -12.92
N ASP A 71 4.39 -1.24 -13.83
CA ASP A 71 3.83 -2.31 -14.62
C ASP A 71 4.66 -3.58 -14.45
N GLY A 72 4.02 -4.72 -14.48
CA GLY A 72 4.67 -6.01 -14.35
C GLY A 72 3.75 -7.14 -14.79
N GLU A 73 4.21 -8.34 -14.65
CA GLU A 73 3.45 -9.55 -14.95
C GLU A 73 3.58 -10.57 -13.83
N LEU A 74 2.48 -11.19 -13.48
CA LEU A 74 2.47 -12.42 -12.72
C LEU A 74 2.63 -13.57 -13.69
N VAL A 75 3.65 -14.39 -13.51
CA VAL A 75 3.92 -15.57 -14.30
C VAL A 75 3.52 -16.79 -13.49
N ILE A 76 2.62 -17.59 -14.04
CA ILE A 76 2.19 -18.86 -13.48
C ILE A 76 2.82 -19.96 -14.33
N ALA A 77 3.83 -20.61 -13.79
CA ALA A 77 4.50 -21.71 -14.46
C ALA A 77 3.96 -23.05 -13.94
N TYR A 78 3.52 -23.91 -14.84
CA TYR A 78 3.06 -25.25 -14.52
C TYR A 78 4.17 -26.28 -14.77
N GLU A 79 4.11 -27.41 -14.06
CA GLU A 79 5.12 -28.46 -14.12
C GLU A 79 5.27 -29.08 -15.53
N ASP A 80 4.21 -29.00 -16.35
CA ASP A 80 4.23 -29.47 -17.74
C ASP A 80 4.95 -28.51 -18.72
N GLY A 81 5.47 -27.38 -18.23
CA GLY A 81 6.13 -26.36 -19.03
C GLY A 81 5.19 -25.26 -19.58
N HIS A 82 3.89 -25.38 -19.34
CA HIS A 82 2.94 -24.35 -19.72
C HIS A 82 3.04 -23.12 -18.80
N GLU A 83 2.95 -21.94 -19.38
CA GLU A 83 2.98 -20.66 -18.64
C GLU A 83 1.76 -19.80 -18.95
N VAL A 84 1.24 -19.15 -17.93
CA VAL A 84 0.16 -18.17 -18.03
C VAL A 84 0.64 -16.84 -17.46
N PHE A 85 0.31 -15.75 -18.14
CA PHE A 85 0.72 -14.40 -17.79
C PHE A 85 -0.51 -13.58 -17.40
N VAL A 86 -0.41 -12.85 -16.29
CA VAL A 86 -1.41 -11.88 -15.83
C VAL A 86 -0.74 -10.53 -15.71
N SER A 87 -1.27 -9.55 -16.44
CA SER A 87 -0.73 -8.17 -16.39
C SER A 87 -1.03 -7.52 -15.05
N LEU A 88 -0.02 -6.92 -14.44
CA LEU A 88 -0.13 -6.18 -13.19
C LEU A 88 0.19 -4.71 -13.44
N SER A 89 -0.62 -3.83 -12.91
CA SER A 89 -0.40 -2.38 -13.01
C SER A 89 -0.76 -1.67 -11.72
N GLY A 90 -0.12 -0.55 -11.48
CA GLY A 90 -0.44 0.34 -10.37
C GLY A 90 0.32 1.66 -10.51
N VAL A 91 -0.25 2.71 -9.97
CA VAL A 91 0.35 4.04 -9.91
C VAL A 91 0.59 4.38 -8.46
N SER A 92 1.76 4.87 -8.14
CA SER A 92 2.07 5.33 -6.79
C SER A 92 2.30 6.83 -6.76
N GLU A 93 1.76 7.47 -5.74
CA GLU A 93 1.88 8.91 -5.50
C GLU A 93 2.37 9.18 -4.09
N ASN A 94 3.14 10.26 -3.94
CA ASN A 94 3.46 10.79 -2.63
C ASN A 94 2.23 11.47 -2.03
N VAL A 95 2.08 11.30 -0.73
CA VAL A 95 1.08 12.04 0.03
C VAL A 95 1.49 13.52 0.08
N ASP A 96 0.59 14.41 -0.32
CA ASP A 96 0.79 15.85 -0.28
C ASP A 96 -0.31 16.50 0.56
N VAL A 97 0.05 16.90 1.77
CA VAL A 97 -0.85 17.54 2.73
C VAL A 97 -0.34 18.94 3.05
N PHE A 98 -1.23 19.91 2.90
CA PHE A 98 -0.96 21.32 3.17
C PHE A 98 -1.60 21.74 4.49
N LEU A 99 -0.83 22.45 5.31
CA LEU A 99 -1.33 23.15 6.50
C LEU A 99 -1.37 24.66 6.20
N SER A 100 -2.47 25.32 6.56
CA SER A 100 -2.61 26.77 6.39
C SER A 100 -1.56 27.56 7.16
N THR A 101 -1.04 26.99 8.26
CA THR A 101 0.09 27.53 9.02
C THR A 101 0.89 26.37 9.62
N PRO A 102 2.24 26.40 9.56
CA PRO A 102 3.08 25.38 10.15
C PRO A 102 3.15 25.42 11.68
N ALA A 103 2.83 26.56 12.26
CA ALA A 103 2.84 26.77 13.70
C ALA A 103 1.74 27.74 14.11
N VAL A 104 1.09 27.46 15.23
CA VAL A 104 0.04 28.31 15.80
C VAL A 104 0.42 28.63 17.25
N GLU A 105 0.52 29.92 17.54
CA GLU A 105 0.67 30.41 18.91
C GLU A 105 -0.69 30.84 19.44
N LEU A 106 -1.03 30.35 20.61
CA LEU A 106 -2.22 30.78 21.33
C LEU A 106 -1.83 31.90 22.31
N ASP A 107 -2.58 32.99 22.25
CA ASP A 107 -2.38 34.10 23.19
C ASP A 107 -2.67 33.69 24.62
N ALA A 108 -2.03 34.38 25.56
CA ALA A 108 -2.31 34.17 26.98
C ALA A 108 -3.79 34.44 27.28
N ALA A 109 -4.44 33.50 27.95
CA ALA A 109 -5.83 33.62 28.37
C ALA A 109 -5.95 33.66 29.89
N TYR A 110 -6.95 34.34 30.41
CA TYR A 110 -7.30 34.24 31.83
C TYR A 110 -7.79 32.83 32.19
N ILE A 111 -7.57 32.45 33.43
CA ILE A 111 -8.11 31.21 33.98
C ILE A 111 -9.62 31.18 33.76
N SER A 112 -10.16 30.04 33.27
CA SER A 112 -11.56 29.82 32.91
C SER A 112 -12.05 30.46 31.60
N LEU A 113 -11.19 31.11 30.81
CA LEU A 113 -11.47 31.53 29.46
C LEU A 113 -10.84 30.58 28.42
N CYS A 114 -11.56 30.35 27.33
CA CYS A 114 -11.05 29.57 26.22
C CYS A 114 -10.46 30.45 25.13
N SER A 115 -9.30 30.04 24.61
CA SER A 115 -8.70 30.63 23.41
C SER A 115 -8.70 29.58 22.29
N GLN A 116 -9.15 29.95 21.10
CA GLN A 116 -9.26 29.06 19.96
C GLN A 116 -8.60 29.67 18.73
N LYS A 117 -7.91 28.86 17.98
CA LYS A 117 -7.45 29.20 16.61
C LYS A 117 -7.79 28.05 15.67
N THR A 118 -8.13 28.41 14.45
CA THR A 118 -8.48 27.46 13.41
C THR A 118 -7.32 27.32 12.44
N ILE A 119 -6.95 26.09 12.14
CA ILE A 119 -6.01 25.76 11.07
C ILE A 119 -6.72 24.92 10.02
N LYS A 120 -6.31 25.08 8.77
CA LYS A 120 -6.84 24.33 7.66
C LYS A 120 -5.85 23.24 7.25
N VAL A 121 -6.34 22.01 7.17
CA VAL A 121 -5.62 20.87 6.62
C VAL A 121 -6.21 20.55 5.26
N GLN A 122 -5.41 20.55 4.22
CA GLN A 122 -5.84 20.26 2.87
C GLN A 122 -5.03 19.12 2.27
N ASN A 123 -5.72 18.09 1.81
CA ASN A 123 -5.11 17.02 1.01
C ASN A 123 -5.03 17.45 -0.45
N LYS A 124 -3.82 17.62 -0.95
CA LYS A 124 -3.53 17.97 -2.35
C LYS A 124 -3.22 16.78 -3.23
N SER A 125 -3.09 15.58 -2.64
CA SER A 125 -2.92 14.33 -3.37
C SER A 125 -4.26 13.78 -3.86
N GLU A 126 -4.23 12.86 -4.81
CA GLU A 126 -5.41 12.17 -5.33
C GLU A 126 -5.81 10.94 -4.50
N ILE A 127 -5.07 10.67 -3.45
CA ILE A 127 -5.29 9.53 -2.57
C ILE A 127 -5.80 9.98 -1.19
N PRO A 128 -6.63 9.15 -0.52
CA PRO A 128 -7.06 9.43 0.85
C PRO A 128 -5.88 9.44 1.82
N VAL A 129 -5.85 10.40 2.71
CA VAL A 129 -4.79 10.55 3.72
C VAL A 129 -5.41 10.47 5.10
N ARG A 130 -4.81 9.68 5.99
CA ARG A 130 -5.13 9.64 7.41
C ARG A 130 -4.13 10.49 8.17
N PHE A 131 -4.62 11.28 9.11
CA PHE A 131 -3.78 12.05 10.02
C PHE A 131 -4.33 11.96 11.44
N SER A 132 -3.47 12.25 12.41
CA SER A 132 -3.84 12.30 13.81
C SER A 132 -3.09 13.44 14.50
N TRP A 133 -3.69 13.95 15.57
CA TRP A 133 -3.07 14.91 16.43
C TRP A 133 -2.48 14.22 17.65
N LYS A 134 -1.27 14.58 17.99
CA LYS A 134 -0.63 14.13 19.24
C LYS A 134 -0.42 15.32 20.17
N GLN A 135 -0.71 15.10 21.44
CA GLN A 135 -0.39 16.04 22.48
C GLN A 135 0.88 15.57 23.21
N PHE A 136 1.84 16.47 23.36
CA PHE A 136 3.08 16.21 24.10
C PHE A 136 3.07 16.98 25.41
N VAL A 137 3.57 16.33 26.46
CA VAL A 137 3.62 16.92 27.81
C VAL A 137 4.81 17.88 27.91
N ASN A 138 5.89 17.60 27.16
CA ASN A 138 7.10 18.42 27.16
C ASN A 138 7.83 18.33 25.82
N THR A 139 8.79 19.26 25.62
CA THR A 139 9.56 19.37 24.38
C THR A 139 10.43 18.12 24.12
N ALA A 140 10.92 17.46 25.18
CA ALA A 140 11.74 16.26 25.01
C ALA A 140 10.97 15.08 24.39
N GLU A 141 9.70 14.89 24.74
CA GLU A 141 8.83 13.88 24.12
C GLU A 141 8.56 14.21 22.65
N GLU A 142 8.33 15.48 22.32
CA GLU A 142 8.14 15.91 20.94
C GLU A 142 9.38 15.66 20.08
N GLU A 143 10.56 16.03 20.56
CA GLU A 143 11.82 15.80 19.87
C GLU A 143 12.11 14.33 19.65
N ALA A 144 11.86 13.47 20.65
CA ALA A 144 12.01 12.04 20.56
C ALA A 144 11.09 11.44 19.48
N GLU A 145 9.83 11.86 19.40
CA GLU A 145 8.90 11.39 18.40
C GLU A 145 9.25 11.87 17.00
N ARG A 146 9.70 13.12 16.85
CA ARG A 146 10.18 13.66 15.57
C ARG A 146 11.39 12.87 15.06
N ALA A 147 12.35 12.54 15.93
CA ALA A 147 13.51 11.73 15.58
C ALA A 147 13.10 10.31 15.14
N ARG A 148 12.12 9.70 15.80
CA ARG A 148 11.58 8.39 15.43
C ARG A 148 10.96 8.41 14.04
N LEU A 149 10.11 9.41 13.74
CA LEU A 149 9.45 9.54 12.44
C LEU A 149 10.44 9.81 11.30
N HIS A 150 11.50 10.56 11.55
CA HIS A 150 12.58 10.77 10.56
C HIS A 150 13.35 9.48 10.27
N GLY A 151 13.56 8.63 11.28
CA GLY A 151 14.19 7.32 11.10
C GLY A 151 13.40 6.38 10.21
N ASP A 152 12.07 6.43 10.28
CA ASP A 152 11.16 5.59 9.49
C ASP A 152 11.04 6.04 8.01
N LEU A 153 11.50 7.26 7.68
CA LEU A 153 11.43 7.82 6.32
C LEU A 153 12.70 7.63 5.49
N ASN A 154 13.76 7.11 6.08
CA ASN A 154 15.06 6.86 5.43
C ASN A 154 15.29 5.39 5.10
#